data_cbe94fbe3ed5491449e502b507c6bdae
#
_entry.id   cbe94fbe3ed5491449e502b507c6bdae
#
_cell.length_a   1.000
_cell.length_b   1.000
_cell.length_c   1.000
_cell.angle_alpha   90.00
_cell.angle_beta   90.00
_cell.angle_gamma   90.00
#
_symmetry.space_group_name_H-M   'P 1'
#
loop_
_entity.id
_entity.type
_entity.pdbx_description
1 polymer ?
#
loop_
_entity_poly.entity_id
_entity_poly.type
_entity_poly.pdbx_seq_one_letter_code
_entity_poly.pdbx_strand_id
1 'polypeptide(L)'
;MAVVHLMVGFIGFGKTTIAREIESKFSAIRFTHDDIMLERYGRNPDDFQTKFNIVDDYIRNEAQKYIKMGKDVILDYGFWSHDKRDEYYKWAKKLTKDVVFHVVLCDIKEAKRRVLSRTENDDKALLIDENIFDILLKQYEPWGELDDYPVVFHNVENKK
;
A
#
# COMPACT_ATOMS: atom_id res chain seq x y z
N MET A 1 4.10 -11.36 19.63
CA MET A 1 3.11 -11.74 18.61
C MET A 1 3.20 -10.79 17.43
N ALA A 2 3.00 -11.31 16.24
CA ALA A 2 3.15 -10.50 15.03
C ALA A 2 2.11 -9.41 14.90
N VAL A 3 2.52 -8.25 14.40
CA VAL A 3 1.62 -7.14 14.03
C VAL A 3 1.53 -7.10 12.52
N VAL A 4 0.32 -6.96 11.99
CA VAL A 4 0.10 -6.71 10.57
C VAL A 4 -0.21 -5.23 10.37
N HIS A 5 0.64 -4.57 9.60
CA HIS A 5 0.54 -3.15 9.29
C HIS A 5 -0.05 -2.98 7.88
N LEU A 6 -1.19 -2.33 7.78
CA LEU A 6 -1.89 -2.12 6.50
C LEU A 6 -1.80 -0.64 6.11
N MET A 7 -1.11 -0.35 5.00
CA MET A 7 -0.87 1.03 4.56
C MET A 7 -2.00 1.55 3.70
N VAL A 8 -2.61 2.66 4.09
CA VAL A 8 -3.70 3.30 3.35
C VAL A 8 -3.24 4.66 2.83
N GLY A 9 -3.46 4.91 1.56
CA GLY A 9 -3.14 6.20 0.94
C GLY A 9 -3.11 6.08 -0.56
N PHE A 10 -3.31 7.22 -1.22
CA PHE A 10 -3.29 7.27 -2.68
C PHE A 10 -1.85 7.38 -3.22
N ILE A 11 -1.70 7.21 -4.52
CA ILE A 11 -0.42 7.35 -5.21
C ILE A 11 0.21 8.71 -4.90
N GLY A 12 1.48 8.73 -4.56
CA GLY A 12 2.20 9.97 -4.26
C GLY A 12 2.03 10.50 -2.84
N PHE A 13 1.24 9.82 -2.00
CA PHE A 13 1.02 10.27 -0.61
C PHE A 13 2.22 10.03 0.31
N GLY A 14 3.20 9.23 -0.11
CA GLY A 14 4.37 8.95 0.73
C GLY A 14 4.25 7.68 1.55
N LYS A 15 3.38 6.75 1.18
CA LYS A 15 3.20 5.47 1.88
C LYS A 15 4.51 4.71 2.03
N THR A 16 5.31 4.65 0.98
CA THR A 16 6.57 3.90 0.97
C THR A 16 7.54 4.43 2.02
N THR A 17 7.62 5.75 2.19
CA THR A 17 8.47 6.37 3.22
C THR A 17 8.05 5.91 4.61
N ILE A 18 6.75 5.96 4.91
CA ILE A 18 6.22 5.52 6.21
C ILE A 18 6.42 4.01 6.39
N ALA A 19 6.15 3.23 5.34
CA ALA A 19 6.31 1.77 5.38
C ALA A 19 7.76 1.39 5.68
N ARG A 20 8.72 2.08 5.09
CA ARG A 20 10.15 1.82 5.35
C ARG A 20 10.57 2.20 6.77
N GLU A 21 9.98 3.24 7.34
CA GLU A 21 10.22 3.59 8.75
C GLU A 21 9.73 2.46 9.66
N ILE A 22 8.55 1.90 9.39
CA ILE A 22 7.97 0.78 10.14
C ILE A 22 8.84 -0.47 9.96
N GLU A 23 9.25 -0.76 8.73
CA GLU A 23 10.12 -1.87 8.40
C GLU A 23 11.41 -1.85 9.24
N SER A 24 12.03 -0.69 9.30
CA SER A 24 13.28 -0.49 10.04
C SER A 24 13.06 -0.60 11.56
N LYS A 25 12.02 0.06 12.07
CA LYS A 25 11.75 0.14 13.51
C LYS A 25 11.36 -1.20 14.12
N PHE A 26 10.58 -2.01 13.40
CA PHE A 26 10.04 -3.27 13.93
C PHE A 26 10.64 -4.51 13.27
N SER A 27 11.63 -4.36 12.40
CA SER A 27 12.18 -5.46 11.59
C SER A 27 11.07 -6.21 10.85
N ALA A 28 10.13 -5.47 10.32
CA ALA A 28 8.96 -6.01 9.63
C ALA A 28 9.29 -6.38 8.17
N ILE A 29 8.56 -7.35 7.63
CA ILE A 29 8.68 -7.74 6.22
C ILE A 29 7.65 -6.96 5.40
N ARG A 30 8.12 -6.16 4.45
CA ARG A 30 7.27 -5.31 3.62
C ARG A 30 6.95 -6.00 2.30
N PHE A 31 5.67 -5.99 1.94
CA PHE A 31 5.19 -6.48 0.64
C PHE A 31 4.44 -5.37 -0.09
N THR A 32 4.68 -5.26 -1.39
CA THR A 32 3.92 -4.37 -2.27
C THR A 32 3.73 -5.04 -3.62
N HIS A 33 2.52 -4.94 -4.17
CA HIS A 33 2.21 -5.47 -5.50
C HIS A 33 3.12 -4.84 -6.56
N ASP A 34 3.34 -3.53 -6.46
CA ASP A 34 4.08 -2.77 -7.46
C ASP A 34 5.49 -3.31 -7.66
N ASP A 35 6.21 -3.59 -6.58
CA ASP A 35 7.58 -4.09 -6.66
C ASP A 35 7.62 -5.47 -7.33
N ILE A 36 6.71 -6.36 -6.96
CA ILE A 36 6.68 -7.72 -7.49
C ILE A 36 6.18 -7.73 -8.94
N MET A 37 5.17 -6.93 -9.24
CA MET A 37 4.66 -6.78 -10.60
C MET A 37 5.75 -6.26 -11.53
N LEU A 38 6.47 -5.22 -11.10
CA LEU A 38 7.55 -4.64 -11.88
C LEU A 38 8.68 -5.63 -12.12
N GLU A 39 9.09 -6.37 -11.09
CA GLU A 39 10.14 -7.37 -11.17
C GLU A 39 9.78 -8.51 -12.12
N ARG A 40 8.55 -9.00 -12.05
CA ARG A 40 8.11 -10.16 -12.83
C ARG A 40 7.67 -9.82 -14.26
N TYR A 41 7.02 -8.66 -14.45
CA TYR A 41 6.28 -8.36 -15.67
C TYR A 41 6.65 -7.02 -16.31
N GLY A 42 7.50 -6.21 -15.68
CA GLY A 42 7.89 -4.91 -16.22
C GLY A 42 6.85 -3.81 -15.98
N ARG A 43 7.09 -2.64 -16.60
CA ARG A 43 6.32 -1.42 -16.35
C ARG A 43 4.91 -1.40 -16.95
N ASN A 44 4.68 -2.21 -17.98
CA ASN A 44 3.43 -2.17 -18.73
C ASN A 44 3.00 -3.58 -19.12
N PRO A 45 2.59 -4.39 -18.13
CA PRO A 45 2.22 -5.79 -18.39
C PRO A 45 0.90 -5.88 -19.13
N ASP A 46 0.80 -6.84 -20.06
CA ASP A 46 -0.47 -7.24 -20.62
C ASP A 46 -1.23 -8.08 -19.58
N ASP A 47 -2.55 -8.21 -19.75
CA ASP A 47 -3.42 -8.94 -18.83
C ASP A 47 -3.11 -8.65 -17.36
N PHE A 48 -3.13 -7.35 -17.04
CA PHE A 48 -2.76 -6.84 -15.72
C PHE A 48 -3.55 -7.50 -14.59
N GLN A 49 -4.86 -7.64 -14.76
CA GLN A 49 -5.71 -8.14 -13.68
C GLN A 49 -5.37 -9.57 -13.28
N THR A 50 -5.13 -10.45 -14.26
CA THR A 50 -4.76 -11.85 -13.97
C THR A 50 -3.42 -11.91 -13.24
N LYS A 51 -2.44 -11.16 -13.73
CA LYS A 51 -1.10 -11.09 -13.12
C LYS A 51 -1.13 -10.50 -11.73
N PHE A 52 -1.93 -9.45 -11.54
CA PHE A 52 -2.13 -8.84 -10.23
C PHE A 52 -2.71 -9.85 -9.23
N ASN A 53 -3.71 -10.62 -9.65
CA ASN A 53 -4.33 -11.63 -8.78
C ASN A 53 -3.33 -12.72 -8.38
N ILE A 54 -2.46 -13.14 -9.30
CA ILE A 54 -1.40 -14.11 -9.01
C ILE A 54 -0.44 -13.57 -7.96
N VAL A 55 -0.03 -12.31 -8.11
CA VAL A 55 0.87 -11.65 -7.15
C VAL A 55 0.19 -11.48 -5.80
N ASP A 56 -1.08 -11.12 -5.79
CA ASP A 56 -1.84 -10.95 -4.54
C ASP A 56 -1.88 -12.26 -3.74
N ASP A 57 -2.19 -13.39 -4.41
CA ASP A 57 -2.20 -14.70 -3.76
C ASP A 57 -0.82 -15.09 -3.25
N TYR A 58 0.23 -14.81 -4.03
CA TYR A 58 1.61 -15.06 -3.61
C TYR A 58 1.95 -14.28 -2.33
N ILE A 59 1.58 -12.99 -2.27
CA ILE A 59 1.87 -12.17 -1.11
C ILE A 59 1.12 -12.68 0.12
N ARG A 60 -0.18 -13.02 -0.01
CA ARG A 60 -0.95 -13.55 1.12
C ARG A 60 -0.31 -14.82 1.68
N ASN A 61 0.12 -15.72 0.82
CA ASN A 61 0.76 -16.96 1.25
C ASN A 61 2.10 -16.70 1.96
N GLU A 62 2.93 -15.82 1.42
CA GLU A 62 4.20 -15.48 2.03
C GLU A 62 4.03 -14.72 3.36
N ALA A 63 3.14 -13.73 3.37
CA ALA A 63 2.85 -12.96 4.58
C ALA A 63 2.36 -13.87 5.71
N GLN A 64 1.50 -14.82 5.40
CA GLN A 64 0.98 -15.77 6.38
C GLN A 64 2.10 -16.57 7.06
N LYS A 65 3.10 -16.98 6.29
CA LYS A 65 4.25 -17.71 6.83
C LYS A 65 5.01 -16.86 7.85
N TYR A 66 5.28 -15.60 7.53
CA TYR A 66 6.00 -14.70 8.43
C TYR A 66 5.19 -14.38 9.68
N ILE A 67 3.88 -14.15 9.54
CA ILE A 67 3.00 -13.89 10.67
C ILE A 67 3.03 -15.09 11.65
N LYS A 68 2.95 -16.31 11.14
CA LYS A 68 3.00 -17.52 11.94
C LYS A 68 4.34 -17.68 12.65
N MET A 69 5.41 -17.12 12.11
CA MET A 69 6.73 -17.11 12.73
C MET A 69 6.90 -16.00 13.77
N GLY A 70 5.87 -15.18 13.99
CA GLY A 70 5.92 -14.07 14.94
C GLY A 70 6.55 -12.81 14.38
N LYS A 71 6.72 -12.71 13.07
CA LYS A 71 7.32 -11.53 12.44
C LYS A 71 6.25 -10.56 11.97
N ASP A 72 6.50 -9.27 12.18
CA ASP A 72 5.63 -8.22 11.68
C ASP A 72 5.65 -8.19 10.16
N VAL A 73 4.50 -7.87 9.57
CA VAL A 73 4.32 -7.79 8.12
C VAL A 73 3.69 -6.45 7.78
N ILE A 74 4.16 -5.85 6.71
CA ILE A 74 3.58 -4.61 6.18
C ILE A 74 3.01 -4.92 4.80
N LEU A 75 1.71 -4.64 4.62
CA LEU A 75 1.09 -4.68 3.30
C LEU A 75 0.97 -3.23 2.80
N ASP A 76 1.90 -2.85 1.94
CA ASP A 76 2.00 -1.48 1.39
C ASP A 76 1.18 -1.40 0.10
N TYR A 77 -0.15 -1.48 0.26
CA TYR A 77 -1.08 -1.62 -0.86
C TYR A 77 -1.81 -0.34 -1.25
N GLY A 78 -2.02 0.54 -0.28
CA GLY A 78 -2.86 1.72 -0.49
C GLY A 78 -4.29 1.52 -0.05
N PHE A 79 -4.88 0.34 -0.19
CA PHE A 79 -6.25 0.01 0.25
C PHE A 79 -7.25 1.12 -0.07
N TRP A 80 -7.54 1.30 -1.35
CA TRP A 80 -8.31 2.43 -1.87
C TRP A 80 -9.80 2.40 -1.56
N SER A 81 -10.33 1.27 -1.12
CA SER A 81 -11.75 1.16 -0.82
C SER A 81 -12.01 0.58 0.56
N HIS A 82 -13.15 0.95 1.13
CA HIS A 82 -13.60 0.38 2.40
C HIS A 82 -13.71 -1.15 2.31
N ASP A 83 -14.22 -1.68 1.20
CA ASP A 83 -14.39 -3.13 1.01
C ASP A 83 -13.05 -3.86 1.08
N LYS A 84 -12.00 -3.31 0.46
CA LYS A 84 -10.67 -3.89 0.51
C LYS A 84 -10.06 -3.82 1.90
N ARG A 85 -10.28 -2.72 2.60
CA ARG A 85 -9.82 -2.57 3.99
C ARG A 85 -10.47 -3.61 4.88
N ASP A 86 -11.78 -3.80 4.74
CA ASP A 86 -12.52 -4.79 5.52
C ASP A 86 -12.07 -6.22 5.20
N GLU A 87 -11.90 -6.55 3.93
CA GLU A 87 -11.44 -7.85 3.48
C GLU A 87 -10.09 -8.22 4.11
N TYR A 88 -9.13 -7.31 4.03
CA TYR A 88 -7.78 -7.58 4.53
C TYR A 88 -7.70 -7.52 6.05
N TYR A 89 -8.49 -6.67 6.69
CA TYR A 89 -8.58 -6.64 8.14
C TYR A 89 -9.07 -8.00 8.67
N LYS A 90 -10.14 -8.52 8.09
CA LYS A 90 -10.68 -9.83 8.48
C LYS A 90 -9.70 -10.97 8.23
N TRP A 91 -9.03 -10.94 7.09
CA TRP A 91 -7.99 -11.91 6.77
C TRP A 91 -6.85 -11.88 7.80
N ALA A 92 -6.36 -10.71 8.12
CA ALA A 92 -5.25 -10.55 9.07
C ALA A 92 -5.66 -10.94 10.50
N LYS A 93 -6.89 -10.61 10.92
CA LYS A 93 -7.39 -10.94 12.27
C LYS A 93 -7.51 -12.45 12.50
N LYS A 94 -7.64 -13.23 11.46
CA LYS A 94 -7.62 -14.69 11.58
C LYS A 94 -6.23 -15.23 11.91
N LEU A 95 -5.19 -14.46 11.60
CA LEU A 95 -3.79 -14.86 11.75
C LEU A 95 -3.14 -14.28 13.00
N THR A 96 -3.57 -13.09 13.44
CA THR A 96 -3.02 -12.41 14.60
C THR A 96 -4.05 -11.47 15.23
N LYS A 97 -3.89 -11.17 16.52
CA LYS A 97 -4.75 -10.20 17.23
C LYS A 97 -4.39 -8.76 16.87
N ASP A 98 -3.16 -8.52 16.45
CA ASP A 98 -2.61 -7.17 16.31
C ASP A 98 -2.58 -6.74 14.84
N VAL A 99 -3.65 -6.05 14.43
CA VAL A 99 -3.77 -5.50 13.07
C VAL A 99 -4.01 -4.00 13.21
N VAL A 100 -3.21 -3.20 12.50
CA VAL A 100 -3.32 -1.74 12.54
C VAL A 100 -3.24 -1.17 11.14
N PHE A 101 -4.10 -0.19 10.85
CA PHE A 101 -4.02 0.60 9.63
C PHE A 101 -3.15 1.82 9.86
N HIS A 102 -2.34 2.15 8.88
CA HIS A 102 -1.57 3.39 8.83
C HIS A 102 -2.11 4.22 7.67
N VAL A 103 -2.84 5.28 7.99
CA VAL A 103 -3.42 6.18 6.98
C VAL A 103 -2.45 7.32 6.74
N VAL A 104 -1.93 7.40 5.53
CA VAL A 104 -0.98 8.44 5.15
C VAL A 104 -1.75 9.56 4.45
N LEU A 105 -1.67 10.77 5.02
CA LEU A 105 -2.37 11.94 4.53
C LEU A 105 -1.41 12.85 3.76
N CYS A 106 -1.88 13.36 2.63
CA CYS A 106 -1.10 14.26 1.80
C CYS A 106 -2.04 15.15 0.99
N ASP A 107 -1.61 16.38 0.71
CA ASP A 107 -2.33 17.25 -0.20
C ASP A 107 -2.34 16.66 -1.62
N ILE A 108 -3.49 16.66 -2.26
CA ILE A 108 -3.68 16.07 -3.59
C ILE A 108 -2.78 16.74 -4.64
N LYS A 109 -2.66 18.06 -4.60
CA LYS A 109 -1.82 18.80 -5.55
C LYS A 109 -0.34 18.41 -5.41
N GLU A 110 0.13 18.27 -4.18
CA GLU A 110 1.52 17.87 -3.92
C GLU A 110 1.75 16.42 -4.35
N ALA A 111 0.81 15.52 -4.08
CA ALA A 111 0.88 14.13 -4.52
C ALA A 111 0.96 14.04 -6.05
N LYS A 112 0.12 14.80 -6.74
CA LYS A 112 0.11 14.85 -8.21
C LYS A 112 1.46 15.33 -8.76
N ARG A 113 2.00 16.41 -8.19
CA ARG A 113 3.32 16.94 -8.57
C ARG A 113 4.41 15.87 -8.44
N ARG A 114 4.42 15.15 -7.32
CA ARG A 114 5.40 14.09 -7.07
C ARG A 114 5.29 12.94 -8.07
N VAL A 115 4.07 12.51 -8.37
CA VAL A 115 3.82 11.40 -9.30
C VAL A 115 4.27 11.78 -10.71
N LEU A 116 3.91 12.97 -11.19
CA LEU A 116 4.29 13.42 -12.52
C LEU A 116 5.80 13.59 -12.65
N SER A 117 6.45 14.10 -11.60
CA SER A 117 7.90 14.23 -11.57
C SER A 117 8.60 12.87 -11.66
N ARG A 118 8.12 11.87 -10.93
CA ARG A 118 8.69 10.51 -10.98
C ARG A 118 8.53 9.86 -12.34
N THR A 119 7.38 10.06 -12.97
CA THR A 119 7.11 9.52 -14.32
C THR A 119 8.10 10.05 -15.35
N GLU A 120 8.49 11.33 -15.24
CA GLU A 120 9.44 11.97 -16.14
C GLU A 120 10.89 11.57 -15.85
N ASN A 121 11.24 11.37 -14.58
CA ASN A 121 12.64 11.29 -14.14
C ASN A 121 13.09 9.90 -13.68
N ASP A 122 12.20 8.90 -13.64
CA ASP A 122 12.53 7.56 -13.15
C ASP A 122 12.01 6.50 -14.12
N ASP A 123 12.93 5.82 -14.79
CA ASP A 123 12.62 4.74 -15.75
C ASP A 123 11.89 3.57 -15.09
N LYS A 124 12.05 3.41 -13.77
CA LYS A 124 11.46 2.30 -13.02
C LYS A 124 10.07 2.63 -12.47
N ALA A 125 9.66 3.90 -12.52
CA ALA A 125 8.35 4.29 -12.04
C ALA A 125 7.26 3.89 -13.03
N LEU A 126 6.04 3.70 -12.54
CA LEU A 126 4.88 3.46 -13.39
C LEU A 126 4.61 4.68 -14.26
N LEU A 127 4.14 4.44 -15.49
CA LEU A 127 3.80 5.52 -16.42
C LEU A 127 2.44 6.10 -16.05
N ILE A 128 2.45 7.22 -15.31
CA ILE A 128 1.22 7.90 -14.88
C ILE A 128 1.28 9.35 -15.32
N ASP A 129 0.44 9.72 -16.30
CA ASP A 129 0.29 11.11 -16.70
C ASP A 129 -0.83 11.77 -15.88
N GLU A 130 -1.07 13.07 -16.13
CA GLU A 130 -2.07 13.83 -15.38
C GLU A 130 -3.48 13.24 -15.54
N ASN A 131 -3.85 12.83 -16.74
CA ASN A 131 -5.16 12.25 -17.01
C ASN A 131 -5.34 10.92 -16.27
N ILE A 132 -4.33 10.06 -16.30
CA ILE A 132 -4.37 8.77 -15.58
C ILE A 132 -4.48 9.02 -14.07
N PHE A 133 -3.71 9.98 -13.55
CA PHE A 133 -3.78 10.33 -12.13
C PHE A 133 -5.20 10.73 -11.73
N ASP A 134 -5.84 11.59 -12.50
CA ASP A 134 -7.18 12.08 -12.19
C ASP A 134 -8.23 10.97 -12.26
N ILE A 135 -8.10 10.04 -13.22
CA ILE A 135 -8.99 8.89 -13.34
C ILE A 135 -8.86 7.97 -12.12
N LEU A 136 -7.62 7.68 -11.71
CA LEU A 136 -7.36 6.82 -10.56
C LEU A 136 -7.82 7.46 -9.26
N LEU A 137 -7.68 8.78 -9.13
CA LEU A 137 -8.10 9.51 -7.92
C LEU A 137 -9.59 9.34 -7.64
N LYS A 138 -10.41 9.23 -8.66
CA LYS A 138 -11.86 9.00 -8.51
C LYS A 138 -12.17 7.64 -7.91
N GLN A 139 -11.24 6.69 -7.99
CA GLN A 139 -11.40 5.35 -7.44
C GLN A 139 -10.96 5.25 -5.98
N TYR A 140 -10.24 6.26 -5.48
CA TYR A 140 -9.75 6.26 -4.11
C TYR A 140 -10.82 6.74 -3.15
N GLU A 141 -11.18 5.90 -2.18
CA GLU A 141 -12.11 6.24 -1.10
C GLU A 141 -11.30 6.65 0.12
N PRO A 142 -11.30 7.94 0.50
CA PRO A 142 -10.58 8.37 1.70
C PRO A 142 -11.08 7.66 2.95
N TRP A 143 -10.21 7.56 3.95
CA TRP A 143 -10.59 7.00 5.25
C TRP A 143 -11.76 7.80 5.82
N GLY A 144 -12.81 7.10 6.26
CA GLY A 144 -14.05 7.72 6.70
C GLY A 144 -14.71 6.98 7.85
N GLU A 145 -15.96 7.34 8.15
CA GLU A 145 -16.71 6.81 9.29
C GLU A 145 -16.96 5.30 9.22
N LEU A 146 -17.03 4.74 8.01
CA LEU A 146 -17.21 3.29 7.84
C LEU A 146 -15.96 2.50 8.20
N ASP A 147 -14.82 3.17 8.27
CA ASP A 147 -13.53 2.55 8.60
C ASP A 147 -13.33 2.57 10.11
N ASP A 148 -13.92 1.61 10.81
CA ASP A 148 -13.85 1.51 12.26
C ASP A 148 -12.86 0.42 12.67
N TYR A 149 -11.57 0.74 12.56
CA TYR A 149 -10.47 -0.18 12.86
C TYR A 149 -9.36 0.56 13.62
N PRO A 150 -8.49 -0.19 14.33
CA PRO A 150 -7.30 0.44 14.90
C PRO A 150 -6.49 1.16 13.83
N VAL A 151 -6.19 2.44 14.06
CA VAL A 151 -5.59 3.30 13.04
C VAL A 151 -4.59 4.27 13.63
N VAL A 152 -3.52 4.53 12.85
CA VAL A 152 -2.55 5.60 13.12
C VAL A 152 -2.53 6.50 11.88
N PHE A 153 -2.70 7.79 12.09
CA PHE A 153 -2.64 8.78 10.99
C PHE A 153 -1.24 9.37 10.88
N HIS A 154 -0.74 9.46 9.66
CA HIS A 154 0.56 10.06 9.34
C HIS A 154 0.37 11.22 8.39
N ASN A 155 0.85 12.40 8.76
CA ASN A 155 0.81 13.57 7.89
C ASN A 155 2.21 13.82 7.34
N VAL A 156 2.44 13.43 6.08
CA VAL A 156 3.76 13.47 5.44
C VAL A 156 4.24 14.90 5.19
N GLU A 157 3.32 15.85 5.02
CA GLU A 157 3.67 17.26 4.77
C GLU A 157 4.47 17.88 5.91
N ASN A 158 4.30 17.38 7.12
CA ASN A 158 5.02 17.85 8.29
C ASN A 158 6.37 17.14 8.51
N LYS A 159 6.73 16.21 7.64
CA LYS A 159 7.96 15.42 7.73
C LYS A 159 8.97 15.85 6.67
N LYS A 160 9.32 17.10 6.66
CA LYS A 160 10.36 17.59 5.75
C LYS A 160 11.75 17.33 6.31
#